data_9994460fb88880d94acf480c954cfbd1
#
_entry.id   9994460fb88880d94acf480c954cfbd1
#
_cell.length_a   1.000
_cell.length_b   1.000
_cell.length_c   1.000
_cell.angle_alpha   90.00
_cell.angle_beta   90.00
_cell.angle_gamma   90.00
#
_symmetry.space_group_name_H-M   'P 1'
#
loop_
_entity.id
_entity.type
_entity.pdbx_description
1 polymer ?
#
loop_
_entity_poly.entity_id
_entity_poly.type
_entity_poly.pdbx_seq_one_letter_code
_entity_poly.pdbx_strand_id
1 'polypeptide(L)'
;MTTWQYQFIISPHNAGQSVKALWTKWLIPKRIRGALRIKRHFTVNGRMVPTSYYLATNDVLVMTFDQDDFRTSSSNYRPNYNQQVTTLFENDYLVVIDKPAGMKMHPHSPTEDDTLLNYVAGDFQRRHVEASPYMVHRIDRATSGAVIVAKTPLVVPILDQLLSAKVITRTYLAWVSGVMPTKQGIIKTPIGIDAKDDRKRAVNGAEAQFAVTDWTNVHTVYQNSLLRIRLDTGRMHQIRVHLASIGHPIVGDDLYGGRHMPRLMLHSATIELPLPFDGGVKTITGPLPHDFPRQLR
;
A
#
# COMPACT_ATOMS: atom_id res chain seq x y z
N MET A 1 -25.03 -10.52 10.31
CA MET A 1 -24.37 -10.00 9.09
C MET A 1 -23.64 -8.74 9.48
N THR A 2 -22.38 -8.60 9.08
CA THR A 2 -21.60 -7.38 9.37
C THR A 2 -22.06 -6.26 8.44
N THR A 3 -22.47 -5.13 8.99
CA THR A 3 -22.86 -3.94 8.25
C THR A 3 -21.91 -2.80 8.62
N TRP A 4 -21.62 -1.93 7.65
CA TRP A 4 -20.83 -0.71 7.87
C TRP A 4 -21.67 0.50 7.51
N GLN A 5 -21.65 1.51 8.35
CA GLN A 5 -22.32 2.78 8.10
C GLN A 5 -21.28 3.91 8.11
N TYR A 6 -21.33 4.74 7.07
CA TYR A 6 -20.45 5.91 6.95
C TYR A 6 -21.31 7.15 6.76
N GLN A 7 -20.96 8.19 7.49
CA GLN A 7 -21.61 9.49 7.43
C GLN A 7 -20.61 10.53 6.91
N PHE A 8 -21.05 11.35 5.95
CA PHE A 8 -20.25 12.41 5.35
C PHE A 8 -21.03 13.71 5.40
N ILE A 9 -20.40 14.75 5.93
CA ILE A 9 -20.90 16.12 5.84
C ILE A 9 -20.38 16.72 4.53
N ILE A 10 -21.29 17.18 3.67
CA ILE A 10 -20.94 17.71 2.37
C ILE A 10 -20.26 19.07 2.53
N SER A 11 -19.02 19.14 2.12
CA SER A 11 -18.24 20.39 2.11
C SER A 11 -18.68 21.33 0.98
N PRO A 12 -18.39 22.63 1.07
CA PRO A 12 -18.66 23.58 -0.03
C PRO A 12 -18.06 23.14 -1.37
N HIS A 13 -16.90 22.47 -1.35
CA HIS A 13 -16.24 21.94 -2.54
C HIS A 13 -17.03 20.81 -3.23
N ASN A 14 -17.89 20.10 -2.51
CA ASN A 14 -18.72 19.00 -2.98
C ASN A 14 -20.18 19.38 -3.22
N ALA A 15 -20.58 20.57 -2.82
CA ALA A 15 -21.93 21.08 -3.07
C ALA A 15 -22.14 21.34 -4.58
N GLY A 16 -23.40 21.29 -5.03
CA GLY A 16 -23.80 21.54 -6.40
C GLY A 16 -23.59 20.35 -7.36
N GLN A 17 -23.08 19.20 -6.87
CA GLN A 17 -22.97 17.97 -7.66
C GLN A 17 -23.98 16.91 -7.21
N SER A 18 -24.34 16.00 -8.12
CA SER A 18 -25.24 14.90 -7.74
C SER A 18 -24.55 13.85 -6.88
N VAL A 19 -25.30 13.09 -6.08
CA VAL A 19 -24.80 11.95 -5.30
C VAL A 19 -24.01 11.00 -6.20
N LYS A 20 -24.49 10.69 -7.42
CA LYS A 20 -23.77 9.86 -8.40
C LYS A 20 -22.43 10.45 -8.81
N ALA A 21 -22.36 11.76 -9.03
CA ALA A 21 -21.13 12.46 -9.41
C ALA A 21 -20.12 12.42 -8.26
N LEU A 22 -20.57 12.71 -7.03
CA LEU A 22 -19.73 12.62 -5.83
C LEU A 22 -19.14 11.21 -5.64
N TRP A 23 -19.96 10.16 -5.72
CA TRP A 23 -19.46 8.79 -5.61
C TRP A 23 -18.45 8.42 -6.70
N THR A 24 -18.61 9.00 -7.90
CA THR A 24 -17.65 8.81 -9.00
C THR A 24 -16.34 9.53 -8.71
N LYS A 25 -16.39 10.75 -8.24
CA LYS A 25 -15.25 11.55 -7.78
C LYS A 25 -14.48 10.83 -6.67
N TRP A 26 -15.18 10.22 -5.71
CA TRP A 26 -14.62 9.43 -4.62
C TRP A 26 -14.13 8.04 -5.03
N LEU A 27 -14.16 7.72 -6.32
CA LEU A 27 -13.71 6.45 -6.89
C LEU A 27 -14.45 5.23 -6.31
N ILE A 28 -15.65 5.38 -5.76
CA ILE A 28 -16.46 4.26 -5.30
C ILE A 28 -16.81 3.39 -6.54
N PRO A 29 -16.48 2.07 -6.53
CA PRO A 29 -16.67 1.20 -7.69
C PRO A 29 -18.12 1.16 -8.18
N LYS A 30 -18.30 1.02 -9.51
CA LYS A 30 -19.65 0.94 -10.13
C LYS A 30 -20.55 -0.11 -9.47
N ARG A 31 -19.99 -1.28 -9.10
CA ARG A 31 -20.73 -2.36 -8.43
C ARG A 31 -21.28 -1.89 -7.08
N ILE A 32 -20.46 -1.26 -6.25
CA ILE A 32 -20.85 -0.76 -4.93
C ILE A 32 -21.89 0.35 -5.07
N ARG A 33 -21.69 1.30 -6.00
CA ARG A 33 -22.69 2.34 -6.29
C ARG A 33 -24.01 1.75 -6.78
N GLY A 34 -23.96 0.66 -7.56
CA GLY A 34 -25.13 -0.09 -8.00
C GLY A 34 -25.88 -0.73 -6.82
N ALA A 35 -25.17 -1.37 -5.91
CA ALA A 35 -25.74 -1.97 -4.70
C ALA A 35 -26.43 -0.93 -3.81
N LEU A 36 -25.76 0.19 -3.50
CA LEU A 36 -26.34 1.29 -2.74
C LEU A 36 -27.66 1.80 -3.34
N ARG A 37 -27.71 1.95 -4.67
CA ARG A 37 -28.92 2.41 -5.37
C ARG A 37 -30.04 1.37 -5.33
N ILE A 38 -29.75 0.10 -5.62
CA ILE A 38 -30.74 -0.98 -5.72
C ILE A 38 -31.32 -1.27 -4.34
N LYS A 39 -30.47 -1.38 -3.33
CA LYS A 39 -30.85 -1.65 -1.94
C LYS A 39 -31.43 -0.41 -1.23
N ARG A 40 -31.33 0.77 -1.83
CA ARG A 40 -31.67 2.07 -1.21
C ARG A 40 -30.91 2.31 0.09
N HIS A 41 -29.67 1.90 0.14
CA HIS A 41 -28.80 1.96 1.33
C HIS A 41 -28.03 3.28 1.42
N PHE A 42 -28.70 4.39 1.10
CA PHE A 42 -28.18 5.72 1.36
C PHE A 42 -29.29 6.73 1.59
N THR A 43 -28.99 7.74 2.37
CA THR A 43 -29.89 8.87 2.66
C THR A 43 -29.14 10.18 2.62
N VAL A 44 -29.85 11.26 2.36
CA VAL A 44 -29.37 12.64 2.54
C VAL A 44 -30.31 13.32 3.56
N ASN A 45 -29.74 13.84 4.63
CA ASN A 45 -30.48 14.43 5.76
C ASN A 45 -31.58 13.49 6.31
N GLY A 46 -31.28 12.18 6.39
CA GLY A 46 -32.20 11.16 6.85
C GLY A 46 -33.30 10.78 5.83
N ARG A 47 -33.34 11.36 4.64
CA ARG A 47 -34.34 11.09 3.60
C ARG A 47 -33.76 10.26 2.47
N MET A 48 -34.51 9.28 1.98
CA MET A 48 -34.17 8.57 0.74
C MET A 48 -34.33 9.51 -0.45
N VAL A 49 -33.27 9.63 -1.26
CA VAL A 49 -33.23 10.49 -2.44
C VAL A 49 -32.76 9.69 -3.68
N PRO A 50 -33.07 10.12 -4.91
CA PRO A 50 -32.47 9.51 -6.09
C PRO A 50 -30.97 9.86 -6.19
N THR A 51 -30.19 9.05 -6.90
CA THR A 51 -28.74 9.33 -7.11
C THR A 51 -28.48 10.60 -7.95
N SER A 52 -29.51 11.14 -8.61
CA SER A 52 -29.48 12.44 -9.31
C SER A 52 -29.71 13.63 -8.39
N TYR A 53 -30.02 13.42 -7.11
CA TYR A 53 -30.19 14.50 -6.13
C TYR A 53 -28.91 15.34 -6.03
N TYR A 54 -29.06 16.66 -6.11
CA TYR A 54 -27.96 17.62 -5.99
C TYR A 54 -27.73 17.96 -4.51
N LEU A 55 -26.51 17.76 -4.08
CA LEU A 55 -26.09 17.97 -2.69
C LEU A 55 -25.83 19.44 -2.41
N ALA A 56 -26.29 19.89 -1.24
CA ALA A 56 -25.99 21.22 -0.70
C ALA A 56 -24.85 21.16 0.31
N THR A 57 -24.24 22.31 0.60
CA THR A 57 -23.28 22.42 1.69
C THR A 57 -23.95 22.05 3.02
N ASN A 58 -23.26 21.30 3.87
CA ASN A 58 -23.72 20.74 5.14
C ASN A 58 -24.79 19.64 5.02
N ASP A 59 -25.18 19.21 3.83
CA ASP A 59 -25.96 17.97 3.72
C ASP A 59 -25.23 16.81 4.38
N VAL A 60 -25.97 15.95 5.05
CA VAL A 60 -25.47 14.74 5.71
C VAL A 60 -25.80 13.55 4.83
N LEU A 61 -24.79 13.05 4.10
CA LEU A 61 -24.89 11.82 3.31
C LEU A 61 -24.53 10.62 4.18
N VAL A 62 -25.48 9.70 4.36
CA VAL A 62 -25.25 8.42 5.05
C VAL A 62 -25.29 7.30 4.04
N MET A 63 -24.30 6.40 4.09
CA MET A 63 -24.23 5.20 3.26
C MET A 63 -24.10 3.96 4.16
N THR A 64 -24.91 2.95 3.90
CA THR A 64 -24.87 1.64 4.61
C THR A 64 -24.46 0.55 3.65
N PHE A 65 -23.56 -0.31 4.09
CA PHE A 65 -23.01 -1.40 3.28
C PHE A 65 -23.18 -2.73 4.00
N ASP A 66 -23.51 -3.74 3.24
CA ASP A 66 -23.50 -5.14 3.68
C ASP A 66 -22.16 -5.79 3.25
N GLN A 67 -21.83 -6.91 3.87
CA GLN A 67 -20.65 -7.68 3.53
C GLN A 67 -20.59 -8.07 2.05
N ASP A 68 -21.74 -8.40 1.44
CA ASP A 68 -21.86 -8.82 0.04
C ASP A 68 -21.60 -7.67 -0.96
N ASP A 69 -21.59 -6.42 -0.49
CA ASP A 69 -21.28 -5.27 -1.32
C ASP A 69 -19.80 -5.21 -1.67
N PHE A 70 -18.96 -5.96 -0.99
CA PHE A 70 -17.52 -5.97 -1.20
C PHE A 70 -17.04 -7.30 -1.84
N ARG A 71 -16.05 -7.19 -2.74
CA ARG A 71 -15.32 -8.36 -3.27
C ARG A 71 -14.12 -8.74 -2.40
N THR A 72 -13.72 -7.84 -1.53
CA THR A 72 -12.62 -8.06 -0.60
C THR A 72 -13.04 -9.15 0.38
N SER A 73 -12.22 -10.18 0.51
CA SER A 73 -12.40 -11.19 1.54
C SER A 73 -12.47 -10.53 2.92
N SER A 74 -13.29 -11.10 3.80
CA SER A 74 -13.33 -10.64 5.19
C SER A 74 -11.92 -10.61 5.77
N SER A 75 -11.62 -9.57 6.54
CA SER A 75 -10.38 -9.49 7.31
C SER A 75 -10.48 -10.44 8.50
N ASN A 76 -9.91 -11.64 8.37
CA ASN A 76 -9.92 -12.68 9.39
C ASN A 76 -8.53 -12.88 10.00
N TYR A 77 -7.75 -11.82 10.13
CA TYR A 77 -6.45 -11.92 10.77
C TYR A 77 -6.61 -12.13 12.27
N ARG A 78 -6.07 -13.24 12.77
CA ARG A 78 -6.04 -13.55 14.20
C ARG A 78 -5.21 -12.47 14.91
N PRO A 79 -5.77 -11.76 15.91
CA PRO A 79 -5.03 -10.74 16.65
C PRO A 79 -3.82 -11.33 17.36
N ASN A 80 -2.66 -10.67 17.20
CA ASN A 80 -1.43 -11.04 17.90
C ASN A 80 -0.90 -9.82 18.67
N TYR A 81 -0.60 -9.99 19.95
CA TYR A 81 -0.19 -8.91 20.86
C TYR A 81 1.31 -8.94 21.21
N ASN A 82 2.06 -9.90 20.65
CA ASN A 82 3.46 -10.11 21.02
C ASN A 82 4.39 -9.01 20.50
N GLN A 83 3.96 -8.25 19.48
CA GLN A 83 4.73 -7.14 18.95
C GLN A 83 3.82 -5.91 18.75
N GLN A 84 4.35 -4.74 19.08
CA GLN A 84 3.70 -3.48 18.77
C GLN A 84 4.04 -3.04 17.34
N VAL A 85 3.07 -2.42 16.67
CA VAL A 85 3.28 -1.79 15.37
C VAL A 85 3.52 -0.29 15.55
N THR A 86 4.44 0.24 14.76
CA THR A 86 4.71 1.68 14.73
C THR A 86 3.81 2.33 13.70
N THR A 87 2.85 3.12 14.15
CA THR A 87 1.95 3.88 13.29
C THR A 87 2.62 5.18 12.86
N LEU A 88 2.73 5.39 11.54
CA LEU A 88 3.25 6.62 10.93
C LEU A 88 2.16 7.65 10.65
N PHE A 89 0.97 7.16 10.31
CA PHE A 89 -0.23 7.98 10.06
C PHE A 89 -1.47 7.13 10.25
N GLU A 90 -2.54 7.72 10.75
CA GLU A 90 -3.85 7.06 10.88
C GLU A 90 -4.98 8.06 10.71
N ASN A 91 -6.07 7.60 10.08
CA ASN A 91 -7.38 8.26 10.07
C ASN A 91 -8.50 7.21 10.18
N ASP A 92 -9.74 7.58 9.95
CA ASP A 92 -10.89 6.66 10.05
C ASP A 92 -10.85 5.53 9.00
N TYR A 93 -10.12 5.69 7.90
CA TYR A 93 -10.19 4.82 6.73
C TYR A 93 -8.97 3.94 6.53
N LEU A 94 -7.80 4.41 6.93
CA LEU A 94 -6.54 3.72 6.73
C LEU A 94 -5.52 4.04 7.82
N VAL A 95 -4.53 3.18 7.92
CA VAL A 95 -3.33 3.37 8.74
C VAL A 95 -2.09 3.12 7.88
N VAL A 96 -1.04 3.91 8.07
CA VAL A 96 0.29 3.66 7.49
C VAL A 96 1.21 3.21 8.61
N ILE A 97 1.78 2.04 8.45
CA ILE A 97 2.62 1.36 9.45
C ILE A 97 4.07 1.33 8.97
N ASP A 98 5.01 1.54 9.87
CA ASP A 98 6.42 1.25 9.65
C ASP A 98 6.67 -0.24 9.89
N LYS A 99 6.75 -1.03 8.81
CA LYS A 99 6.99 -2.46 8.90
C LYS A 99 8.48 -2.74 9.14
N PRO A 100 8.88 -3.49 10.16
CA PRO A 100 10.26 -3.90 10.34
C PRO A 100 10.69 -4.90 9.24
N ALA A 101 12.00 -4.97 8.97
CA ALA A 101 12.57 -6.02 8.14
C ALA A 101 12.38 -7.39 8.80
N GLY A 102 12.24 -8.44 7.99
CA GLY A 102 12.04 -9.81 8.48
C GLY A 102 10.60 -10.21 8.75
N MET A 103 9.67 -9.25 8.86
CA MET A 103 8.24 -9.49 9.10
C MET A 103 7.48 -9.70 7.79
N LYS A 104 6.66 -10.76 7.71
CA LYS A 104 5.72 -10.98 6.61
C LYS A 104 4.57 -9.98 6.66
N MET A 105 3.92 -9.72 5.51
CA MET A 105 2.73 -8.87 5.44
C MET A 105 1.49 -9.57 5.99
N HIS A 106 1.24 -10.82 5.58
CA HIS A 106 0.04 -11.61 5.90
C HIS A 106 0.40 -13.09 6.03
N PRO A 107 -0.43 -13.89 6.72
CA PRO A 107 -0.25 -15.33 6.85
C PRO A 107 -0.29 -16.07 5.51
N HIS A 108 0.55 -17.08 5.38
CA HIS A 108 0.50 -18.02 4.25
C HIS A 108 -0.20 -19.33 4.64
N SER A 109 -0.47 -19.54 5.93
CA SER A 109 -1.25 -20.67 6.44
C SER A 109 -2.22 -20.20 7.53
N PRO A 110 -3.30 -20.94 7.81
CA PRO A 110 -4.26 -20.60 8.86
C PRO A 110 -3.69 -20.56 10.28
N THR A 111 -2.57 -21.24 10.51
CA THR A 111 -1.90 -21.32 11.83
C THR A 111 -0.88 -20.22 12.04
N GLU A 112 -0.50 -19.49 11.00
CA GLU A 112 0.48 -18.42 11.08
C GLU A 112 -0.21 -17.14 11.58
N ASP A 113 0.31 -16.55 12.65
CA ASP A 113 -0.23 -15.33 13.24
C ASP A 113 0.84 -14.29 13.63
N ASP A 114 2.09 -14.48 13.15
CA ASP A 114 3.22 -13.60 13.39
C ASP A 114 3.50 -12.64 12.21
N THR A 115 2.45 -12.12 11.58
CA THR A 115 2.56 -11.22 10.43
C THR A 115 2.08 -9.81 10.75
N LEU A 116 2.45 -8.83 9.91
CA LEU A 116 2.07 -7.44 10.11
C LEU A 116 0.57 -7.27 10.34
N LEU A 117 -0.27 -7.91 9.52
CA LEU A 117 -1.73 -7.73 9.63
C LEU A 117 -2.31 -8.40 10.90
N ASN A 118 -1.67 -9.44 11.44
CA ASN A 118 -2.03 -10.00 12.75
C ASN A 118 -1.69 -9.01 13.87
N TYR A 119 -0.52 -8.39 13.82
CA TYR A 119 -0.12 -7.37 14.81
C TYR A 119 -0.96 -6.11 14.73
N VAL A 120 -1.34 -5.67 13.50
CA VAL A 120 -2.28 -4.54 13.32
C VAL A 120 -3.66 -4.89 13.89
N ALA A 121 -4.15 -6.12 13.68
CA ALA A 121 -5.42 -6.56 14.27
C ALA A 121 -5.35 -6.55 15.82
N GLY A 122 -4.24 -7.00 16.40
CA GLY A 122 -3.98 -6.95 17.84
C GLY A 122 -3.90 -5.51 18.37
N ASP A 123 -3.27 -4.61 17.62
CA ASP A 123 -3.18 -3.20 17.97
C ASP A 123 -4.55 -2.50 17.95
N PHE A 124 -5.37 -2.74 16.92
CA PHE A 124 -6.73 -2.21 16.87
C PHE A 124 -7.56 -2.67 18.07
N GLN A 125 -7.51 -3.95 18.43
CA GLN A 125 -8.23 -4.45 19.59
C GLN A 125 -7.72 -3.85 20.91
N ARG A 126 -6.39 -3.74 21.09
CA ARG A 126 -5.80 -3.13 22.29
C ARG A 126 -6.22 -1.69 22.47
N ARG A 127 -6.38 -0.95 21.37
CA ARG A 127 -6.79 0.46 21.36
C ARG A 127 -8.32 0.67 21.29
N HIS A 128 -9.10 -0.42 21.32
CA HIS A 128 -10.57 -0.40 21.14
C HIS A 128 -11.01 0.31 19.84
N VAL A 129 -10.23 0.14 18.76
CA VAL A 129 -10.58 0.64 17.43
C VAL A 129 -11.50 -0.37 16.75
N GLU A 130 -12.73 0.04 16.43
CA GLU A 130 -13.72 -0.77 15.71
C GLU A 130 -13.38 -0.88 14.22
N ALA A 131 -12.28 -1.53 13.91
CA ALA A 131 -11.80 -1.73 12.55
C ALA A 131 -11.14 -3.11 12.40
N SER A 132 -11.00 -3.54 11.15
CA SER A 132 -10.22 -4.72 10.80
C SER A 132 -9.16 -4.32 9.75
N PRO A 133 -7.96 -4.90 9.78
CA PRO A 133 -6.93 -4.58 8.83
C PRO A 133 -7.17 -5.26 7.48
N TYR A 134 -7.14 -4.51 6.38
CA TYR A 134 -7.21 -5.03 5.01
C TYR A 134 -5.94 -4.68 4.26
N MET A 135 -5.37 -5.68 3.57
CA MET A 135 -4.18 -5.48 2.76
C MET A 135 -4.52 -4.67 1.50
N VAL A 136 -3.77 -3.59 1.27
CA VAL A 136 -3.87 -2.74 0.07
C VAL A 136 -2.73 -3.03 -0.89
N HIS A 137 -1.50 -3.09 -0.38
CA HIS A 137 -0.31 -3.46 -1.13
C HIS A 137 0.66 -4.23 -0.23
N ARG A 138 1.71 -4.74 -0.82
CA ARG A 138 2.72 -5.49 -0.08
C ARG A 138 4.13 -5.01 -0.37
N ILE A 139 5.00 -5.18 0.61
CA ILE A 139 6.46 -5.15 0.47
C ILE A 139 7.02 -6.51 0.91
N ASP A 140 8.21 -6.84 0.47
CA ASP A 140 8.82 -8.14 0.78
C ASP A 140 9.07 -8.32 2.29
N ARG A 141 9.16 -9.57 2.72
CA ARG A 141 9.49 -9.90 4.12
C ARG A 141 10.74 -9.16 4.60
N ALA A 142 11.80 -9.17 3.79
CA ALA A 142 13.09 -8.56 4.12
C ALA A 142 13.11 -7.02 3.99
N THR A 143 12.13 -6.42 3.30
CA THR A 143 12.02 -4.96 3.13
C THR A 143 11.38 -4.34 4.36
N SER A 144 11.91 -3.21 4.83
CA SER A 144 11.31 -2.41 5.90
C SER A 144 10.60 -1.15 5.37
N GLY A 145 9.83 -0.48 6.23
CA GLY A 145 9.31 0.87 6.00
C GLY A 145 7.81 0.94 5.77
N ALA A 146 7.38 2.08 5.24
CA ALA A 146 5.98 2.48 5.19
C ALA A 146 5.10 1.55 4.34
N VAL A 147 3.96 1.12 4.91
CA VAL A 147 2.95 0.27 4.28
C VAL A 147 1.55 0.79 4.61
N ILE A 148 0.69 0.88 3.59
CA ILE A 148 -0.72 1.25 3.76
C ILE A 148 -1.53 0.00 4.11
N VAL A 149 -2.33 0.11 5.16
CA VAL A 149 -3.33 -0.88 5.57
C VAL A 149 -4.68 -0.17 5.63
N ALA A 150 -5.69 -0.69 4.95
CA ALA A 150 -7.04 -0.15 5.04
C ALA A 150 -7.72 -0.64 6.33
N LYS A 151 -8.55 0.20 6.93
CA LYS A 151 -9.34 -0.09 8.14
C LYS A 151 -10.74 -0.60 7.80
N THR A 152 -11.15 -0.45 6.56
CA THR A 152 -12.50 -0.80 6.10
C THR A 152 -12.46 -1.38 4.67
N PRO A 153 -13.39 -2.30 4.33
CA PRO A 153 -13.41 -2.89 2.99
C PRO A 153 -13.83 -1.88 1.91
N LEU A 154 -14.47 -0.76 2.27
CA LEU A 154 -14.91 0.28 1.34
C LEU A 154 -13.72 0.97 0.66
N VAL A 155 -12.64 1.23 1.41
CA VAL A 155 -11.51 1.98 0.85
C VAL A 155 -10.49 1.12 0.11
N VAL A 156 -10.53 -0.20 0.28
CA VAL A 156 -9.61 -1.12 -0.45
C VAL A 156 -9.68 -0.88 -1.96
N PRO A 157 -10.84 -0.98 -2.63
CA PRO A 157 -10.90 -0.78 -4.07
C PRO A 157 -10.63 0.67 -4.52
N ILE A 158 -10.80 1.66 -3.62
CA ILE A 158 -10.44 3.06 -3.90
C ILE A 158 -8.91 3.18 -3.94
N LEU A 159 -8.23 2.65 -2.91
CA LEU A 159 -6.78 2.65 -2.84
C LEU A 159 -6.14 1.82 -3.96
N ASP A 160 -6.74 0.69 -4.34
CA ASP A 160 -6.32 -0.12 -5.49
C ASP A 160 -6.38 0.66 -6.82
N GLN A 161 -7.45 1.44 -7.03
CA GLN A 161 -7.56 2.31 -8.20
C GLN A 161 -6.48 3.40 -8.19
N LEU A 162 -6.24 4.05 -7.06
CA LEU A 162 -5.21 5.09 -6.90
C LEU A 162 -3.80 4.52 -7.12
N LEU A 163 -3.51 3.29 -6.64
CA LEU A 163 -2.26 2.59 -6.90
C LEU A 163 -2.10 2.23 -8.37
N SER A 164 -3.15 1.70 -9.00
CA SER A 164 -3.15 1.30 -10.40
C SER A 164 -2.99 2.50 -11.34
N ALA A 165 -3.59 3.63 -10.98
CA ALA A 165 -3.47 4.90 -11.69
C ALA A 165 -2.15 5.65 -11.38
N LYS A 166 -1.28 5.09 -10.51
CA LYS A 166 0.00 5.67 -10.08
C LYS A 166 -0.13 7.03 -9.38
N VAL A 167 -1.29 7.30 -8.83
CA VAL A 167 -1.57 8.51 -8.05
C VAL A 167 -0.97 8.38 -6.64
N ILE A 168 -1.03 7.18 -6.05
CA ILE A 168 -0.24 6.87 -4.85
C ILE A 168 1.19 6.59 -5.29
N THR A 169 2.14 7.41 -4.84
CA THR A 169 3.56 7.21 -5.12
C THR A 169 4.27 6.60 -3.92
N ARG A 170 5.21 5.71 -4.20
CA ARG A 170 6.03 5.04 -3.18
C ARG A 170 7.49 5.22 -3.55
N THR A 171 8.24 5.81 -2.63
CA THR A 171 9.67 6.04 -2.80
C THR A 171 10.44 5.12 -1.87
N TYR A 172 11.38 4.39 -2.44
CA TYR A 172 12.26 3.48 -1.71
C TYR A 172 13.68 4.04 -1.66
N LEU A 173 14.41 3.64 -0.64
CA LEU A 173 15.86 3.79 -0.56
C LEU A 173 16.51 2.41 -0.57
N ALA A 174 17.56 2.27 -1.37
CA ALA A 174 18.33 1.03 -1.45
C ALA A 174 19.84 1.32 -1.55
N TRP A 175 20.62 0.64 -0.75
CA TRP A 175 22.06 0.54 -0.97
C TRP A 175 22.34 -0.62 -1.96
N VAL A 176 23.06 -0.31 -3.02
CA VAL A 176 23.46 -1.29 -4.03
C VAL A 176 24.97 -1.43 -4.08
N SER A 177 25.44 -2.62 -4.48
CA SER A 177 26.87 -2.89 -4.73
C SER A 177 27.30 -2.21 -6.01
N GLY A 178 28.49 -1.61 -5.98
CA GLY A 178 29.10 -0.92 -7.11
C GLY A 178 28.72 0.57 -7.21
N VAL A 179 29.53 1.26 -8.00
CA VAL A 179 29.31 2.68 -8.35
C VAL A 179 28.38 2.74 -9.55
N MET A 180 27.24 3.40 -9.41
CA MET A 180 26.31 3.54 -10.54
C MET A 180 26.94 4.35 -11.67
N PRO A 181 26.86 3.90 -12.93
CA PRO A 181 27.52 4.55 -14.07
C PRO A 181 26.88 5.90 -14.44
N THR A 182 25.65 6.14 -14.01
CA THR A 182 24.90 7.38 -14.31
C THR A 182 24.21 7.91 -13.05
N LYS A 183 23.79 9.17 -13.11
CA LYS A 183 23.07 9.82 -12.01
C LYS A 183 21.65 9.28 -11.85
N GLN A 184 21.04 8.81 -12.90
CA GLN A 184 19.68 8.26 -12.92
C GLN A 184 19.48 7.28 -14.07
N GLY A 185 18.46 6.46 -13.98
CA GLY A 185 18.10 5.52 -15.03
C GLY A 185 16.73 4.88 -14.81
N ILE A 186 16.26 4.19 -15.84
CA ILE A 186 14.97 3.47 -15.82
C ILE A 186 15.22 2.04 -16.32
N ILE A 187 14.73 1.06 -15.59
CA ILE A 187 14.76 -0.36 -15.99
C ILE A 187 13.34 -0.75 -16.40
N LYS A 188 13.18 -1.17 -17.67
CA LYS A 188 11.89 -1.52 -18.30
C LYS A 188 11.88 -2.96 -18.79
N THR A 189 12.27 -3.89 -17.95
CA THR A 189 12.37 -5.31 -18.32
C THR A 189 11.27 -6.10 -17.64
N PRO A 190 10.49 -6.92 -18.37
CA PRO A 190 9.47 -7.77 -17.76
C PRO A 190 10.06 -8.73 -16.72
N ILE A 191 9.29 -9.02 -15.67
CA ILE A 191 9.68 -9.90 -14.57
C ILE A 191 8.75 -11.10 -14.53
N GLY A 192 9.33 -12.30 -14.51
CA GLY A 192 8.61 -13.56 -14.39
C GLY A 192 9.21 -14.50 -13.34
N ILE A 193 8.77 -15.74 -13.35
CA ILE A 193 9.27 -16.78 -12.46
C ILE A 193 10.66 -17.20 -12.93
N ASP A 194 11.60 -17.37 -12.00
CA ASP A 194 12.92 -17.91 -12.30
C ASP A 194 12.80 -19.41 -12.64
N ALA A 195 13.49 -19.86 -13.70
CA ALA A 195 13.39 -21.24 -14.18
C ALA A 195 14.05 -22.27 -13.22
N LYS A 196 14.91 -21.84 -12.31
CA LYS A 196 15.71 -22.72 -11.44
C LYS A 196 15.31 -22.65 -9.97
N ASP A 197 14.66 -21.58 -9.55
CA ASP A 197 14.27 -21.34 -8.14
C ASP A 197 12.94 -20.59 -8.08
N ASP A 198 11.86 -21.27 -7.72
CA ASP A 198 10.50 -20.74 -7.65
C ASP A 198 10.34 -19.60 -6.62
N ARG A 199 11.24 -19.53 -5.64
CA ARG A 199 11.30 -18.42 -4.68
C ARG A 199 11.81 -17.14 -5.31
N LYS A 200 12.50 -17.23 -6.46
CA LYS A 200 13.08 -16.11 -7.20
C LYS A 200 12.16 -15.62 -8.31
N ARG A 201 12.47 -14.41 -8.74
CA ARG A 201 11.99 -13.86 -10.01
C ARG A 201 13.19 -13.53 -10.89
N ALA A 202 12.97 -13.54 -12.20
CA ALA A 202 13.99 -13.24 -13.17
C ALA A 202 13.46 -12.24 -14.21
N VAL A 203 14.34 -11.40 -14.74
CA VAL A 203 14.01 -10.61 -15.93
C VAL A 203 13.74 -11.58 -17.09
N ASN A 204 12.66 -11.34 -17.82
CA ASN A 204 12.18 -12.20 -18.91
C ASN A 204 11.95 -13.67 -18.48
N GLY A 205 11.70 -13.94 -17.19
CA GLY A 205 11.38 -15.28 -16.69
C GLY A 205 10.03 -15.81 -17.20
N ALA A 206 9.62 -17.00 -16.75
CA ALA A 206 8.35 -17.57 -17.16
C ALA A 206 7.18 -16.67 -16.71
N GLU A 207 6.15 -16.58 -17.55
CA GLU A 207 4.97 -15.71 -17.30
C GLU A 207 5.33 -14.25 -17.01
N ALA A 208 6.35 -13.73 -17.66
CA ALA A 208 6.88 -12.41 -17.40
C ALA A 208 5.83 -11.31 -17.61
N GLN A 209 5.72 -10.43 -16.64
CA GLN A 209 4.81 -9.28 -16.66
C GLN A 209 5.60 -7.98 -16.74
N PHE A 210 5.06 -7.01 -17.46
CA PHE A 210 5.65 -5.67 -17.59
C PHE A 210 6.00 -5.08 -16.23
N ALA A 211 7.24 -4.56 -16.12
CA ALA A 211 7.78 -3.97 -14.90
C ALA A 211 8.64 -2.74 -15.23
N VAL A 212 8.48 -1.68 -14.44
CA VAL A 212 9.25 -0.43 -14.58
C VAL A 212 9.75 0.03 -13.23
N THR A 213 11.05 0.24 -13.13
CA THR A 213 11.74 0.78 -11.94
C THR A 213 12.55 1.99 -12.37
N ASP A 214 12.22 3.15 -11.81
CA ASP A 214 12.95 4.39 -11.96
C ASP A 214 13.89 4.56 -10.76
N TRP A 215 15.13 4.96 -11.00
CA TRP A 215 16.09 5.17 -9.93
C TRP A 215 16.94 6.43 -10.14
N THR A 216 17.33 7.05 -9.03
CA THR A 216 18.26 8.18 -8.97
C THR A 216 19.34 7.86 -7.94
N ASN A 217 20.61 7.98 -8.33
CA ASN A 217 21.74 7.88 -7.41
C ASN A 217 21.79 9.13 -6.54
N VAL A 218 21.53 8.94 -5.25
CA VAL A 218 21.54 10.03 -4.25
C VAL A 218 22.95 10.30 -3.75
N HIS A 219 23.69 9.22 -3.51
CA HIS A 219 25.01 9.29 -2.88
C HIS A 219 25.83 8.04 -3.23
N THR A 220 27.12 8.20 -3.38
CA THR A 220 28.06 7.09 -3.61
C THR A 220 29.16 7.18 -2.56
N VAL A 221 29.41 6.06 -1.89
CA VAL A 221 30.46 5.92 -0.88
C VAL A 221 31.21 4.63 -1.12
N TYR A 222 32.53 4.72 -1.29
CA TYR A 222 33.36 3.59 -1.68
C TYR A 222 32.79 2.86 -2.91
N GLN A 223 32.57 1.57 -2.80
CA GLN A 223 32.01 0.70 -3.86
C GLN A 223 30.50 0.47 -3.66
N ASN A 224 29.77 1.43 -3.09
CA ASN A 224 28.33 1.31 -2.89
C ASN A 224 27.62 2.60 -3.29
N SER A 225 26.42 2.47 -3.87
CA SER A 225 25.58 3.62 -4.21
C SER A 225 24.26 3.55 -3.47
N LEU A 226 23.81 4.69 -2.91
CA LEU A 226 22.47 4.85 -2.34
C LEU A 226 21.54 5.35 -3.44
N LEU A 227 20.53 4.55 -3.75
CA LEU A 227 19.52 4.88 -4.74
C LEU A 227 18.21 5.30 -4.10
N ARG A 228 17.60 6.35 -4.66
CA ARG A 228 16.18 6.65 -4.50
C ARG A 228 15.44 6.02 -5.67
N ILE A 229 14.40 5.23 -5.37
CA ILE A 229 13.72 4.39 -6.35
C ILE A 229 12.23 4.69 -6.33
N ARG A 230 11.65 4.83 -7.51
CA ARG A 230 10.21 4.91 -7.73
C ARG A 230 9.73 3.73 -8.55
N LEU A 231 8.52 3.25 -8.24
CA LEU A 231 7.92 2.11 -8.91
C LEU A 231 6.68 2.52 -9.68
N ASP A 232 6.70 2.28 -10.99
CA ASP A 232 5.50 2.36 -11.83
C ASP A 232 4.66 1.08 -11.76
N THR A 233 5.26 -0.03 -11.37
CA THR A 233 4.64 -1.34 -11.21
C THR A 233 5.06 -1.93 -9.86
N GLY A 234 4.39 -2.98 -9.39
CA GLY A 234 4.69 -3.62 -8.10
C GLY A 234 4.79 -5.14 -8.21
N ARG A 235 5.71 -5.66 -9.06
CA ARG A 235 5.92 -7.09 -9.20
C ARG A 235 6.70 -7.66 -8.02
N MET A 236 6.51 -8.95 -7.75
CA MET A 236 7.26 -9.63 -6.69
C MET A 236 8.78 -9.45 -6.90
N HIS A 237 9.50 -9.04 -5.86
CA HIS A 237 10.94 -8.80 -5.86
C HIS A 237 11.42 -7.78 -6.91
N GLN A 238 10.56 -6.93 -7.46
CA GLN A 238 10.86 -6.10 -8.63
C GLN A 238 12.15 -5.29 -8.49
N ILE A 239 12.31 -4.51 -7.43
CA ILE A 239 13.52 -3.68 -7.22
C ILE A 239 14.77 -4.56 -7.16
N ARG A 240 14.68 -5.68 -6.44
CA ARG A 240 15.78 -6.62 -6.22
C ARG A 240 16.24 -7.24 -7.53
N VAL A 241 15.29 -7.76 -8.32
CA VAL A 241 15.55 -8.38 -9.62
C VAL A 241 16.13 -7.38 -10.63
N HIS A 242 15.49 -6.20 -10.74
CA HIS A 242 15.92 -5.18 -11.68
C HIS A 242 17.34 -4.68 -11.40
N LEU A 243 17.66 -4.37 -10.14
CA LEU A 243 18.98 -3.88 -9.80
C LEU A 243 20.05 -4.96 -9.95
N ALA A 244 19.74 -6.21 -9.59
CA ALA A 244 20.65 -7.34 -9.84
C ALA A 244 20.90 -7.55 -11.34
N SER A 245 19.87 -7.42 -12.19
CA SER A 245 19.99 -7.64 -13.64
C SER A 245 20.90 -6.63 -14.35
N ILE A 246 21.12 -5.46 -13.76
CA ILE A 246 22.06 -4.45 -14.28
C ILE A 246 23.42 -4.47 -13.58
N GLY A 247 23.72 -5.54 -12.81
CA GLY A 247 25.01 -5.72 -12.13
C GLY A 247 25.16 -4.97 -10.79
N HIS A 248 24.09 -4.38 -10.26
CA HIS A 248 24.09 -3.62 -9.02
C HIS A 248 23.10 -4.22 -8.00
N PRO A 249 23.32 -5.47 -7.51
CA PRO A 249 22.41 -6.09 -6.53
C PRO A 249 22.38 -5.29 -5.25
N ILE A 250 21.23 -5.35 -4.55
CA ILE A 250 21.05 -4.67 -3.28
C ILE A 250 21.96 -5.32 -2.22
N VAL A 251 22.62 -4.51 -1.44
CA VAL A 251 23.46 -4.98 -0.32
C VAL A 251 22.58 -5.68 0.71
N GLY A 252 23.00 -6.85 1.18
CA GLY A 252 22.23 -7.72 2.06
C GLY A 252 21.18 -8.58 1.33
N ASP A 253 21.21 -8.64 0.00
CA ASP A 253 20.32 -9.50 -0.80
C ASP A 253 20.98 -10.81 -1.16
N ASP A 254 21.05 -11.74 -0.22
CA ASP A 254 21.64 -13.07 -0.44
C ASP A 254 20.92 -13.85 -1.56
N LEU A 255 19.65 -13.54 -1.82
CA LEU A 255 18.89 -14.25 -2.86
C LEU A 255 19.28 -13.82 -4.28
N TYR A 256 19.70 -12.56 -4.47
CA TYR A 256 20.05 -12.00 -5.78
C TYR A 256 21.53 -11.59 -5.90
N GLY A 257 22.40 -12.18 -5.06
CA GLY A 257 23.85 -12.02 -5.18
C GLY A 257 24.41 -10.72 -4.64
N GLY A 258 23.69 -10.05 -3.77
CA GLY A 258 24.20 -8.89 -3.02
C GLY A 258 25.26 -9.32 -1.99
N ARG A 259 26.17 -8.39 -1.65
CA ARG A 259 27.10 -8.60 -0.54
C ARG A 259 26.33 -8.93 0.73
N HIS A 260 26.73 -9.97 1.45
CA HIS A 260 26.08 -10.40 2.69
C HIS A 260 26.08 -9.29 3.75
N MET A 261 24.93 -9.04 4.36
CA MET A 261 24.73 -8.14 5.49
C MET A 261 23.59 -8.69 6.37
N PRO A 262 23.49 -8.28 7.65
CA PRO A 262 22.45 -8.77 8.57
C PRO A 262 21.01 -8.54 8.09
N ARG A 263 20.80 -7.61 7.15
CA ARG A 263 19.50 -7.35 6.53
C ARG A 263 19.64 -6.89 5.08
N LEU A 264 18.52 -6.99 4.35
CA LEU A 264 18.36 -6.38 3.05
C LEU A 264 18.35 -4.84 3.17
N MET A 265 19.23 -4.14 2.49
CA MET A 265 19.31 -2.69 2.49
C MET A 265 18.30 -2.08 1.52
N LEU A 266 17.02 -2.40 1.72
CA LEU A 266 15.87 -1.86 0.99
C LEU A 266 14.82 -1.38 1.99
N HIS A 267 14.39 -0.13 1.83
CA HIS A 267 13.46 0.54 2.73
C HIS A 267 12.40 1.32 1.97
N SER A 268 11.12 1.12 2.27
CA SER A 268 10.00 1.92 1.79
C SER A 268 9.95 3.23 2.57
N ALA A 269 10.61 4.27 2.03
CA ALA A 269 10.95 5.48 2.78
C ALA A 269 9.79 6.49 2.83
N THR A 270 9.05 6.65 1.73
CA THR A 270 8.00 7.67 1.66
C THR A 270 6.82 7.17 0.83
N ILE A 271 5.64 7.46 1.32
CA ILE A 271 4.38 7.27 0.60
C ILE A 271 3.71 8.64 0.48
N GLU A 272 3.36 9.03 -0.76
CA GLU A 272 2.51 10.17 -1.02
C GLU A 272 1.17 9.63 -1.55
N LEU A 273 0.08 9.95 -0.86
CA LEU A 273 -1.24 9.44 -1.21
C LEU A 273 -2.33 10.49 -1.03
N PRO A 274 -3.28 10.58 -1.98
CA PRO A 274 -4.56 11.21 -1.75
C PRO A 274 -5.36 10.40 -0.73
N LEU A 275 -5.83 11.06 0.30
CA LEU A 275 -6.73 10.42 1.27
C LEU A 275 -8.12 10.26 0.66
N PRO A 276 -8.80 9.13 0.87
CA PRO A 276 -10.17 8.93 0.43
C PRO A 276 -11.12 10.05 0.90
N PHE A 277 -12.18 10.29 0.15
CA PHE A 277 -13.28 11.18 0.50
C PHE A 277 -12.85 12.65 0.72
N ASP A 278 -12.01 13.16 -0.18
CA ASP A 278 -11.50 14.54 -0.17
C ASP A 278 -10.65 14.92 1.06
N GLY A 279 -10.01 13.93 1.67
CA GLY A 279 -9.09 14.14 2.81
C GLY A 279 -7.78 14.85 2.46
N GLY A 280 -7.63 15.34 1.20
CA GLY A 280 -6.41 15.98 0.73
C GLY A 280 -5.29 14.97 0.42
N VAL A 281 -4.07 15.49 0.18
CA VAL A 281 -2.87 14.68 -0.08
C VAL A 281 -1.97 14.66 1.14
N LYS A 282 -1.46 13.48 1.50
CA LYS A 282 -0.49 13.30 2.58
C LYS A 282 0.80 12.71 2.06
N THR A 283 1.91 13.27 2.50
CA THR A 283 3.25 12.69 2.38
C THR A 283 3.63 12.11 3.74
N ILE A 284 3.85 10.79 3.79
CA ILE A 284 4.16 10.06 5.01
C ILE A 284 5.55 9.47 4.83
N THR A 285 6.47 9.83 5.72
CA THR A 285 7.86 9.35 5.67
C THR A 285 8.11 8.41 6.84
N GLY A 286 8.58 7.20 6.52
CA GLY A 286 9.08 6.25 7.50
C GLY A 286 10.50 6.63 7.95
N PRO A 287 10.82 6.55 9.24
CA PRO A 287 12.16 6.78 9.71
C PRO A 287 13.12 5.71 9.17
N LEU A 288 14.33 6.09 8.81
CA LEU A 288 15.34 5.09 8.48
C LEU A 288 15.63 4.25 9.73
N PRO A 289 15.59 2.92 9.63
CA PRO A 289 15.96 2.05 10.73
C PRO A 289 17.42 2.29 11.16
N HIS A 290 17.73 2.08 12.44
CA HIS A 290 19.08 2.25 12.97
C HIS A 290 20.13 1.38 12.27
N ASP A 291 19.72 0.23 11.75
CA ASP A 291 20.53 -0.72 11.00
C ASP A 291 20.53 -0.47 9.48
N PHE A 292 19.96 0.66 9.04
CA PHE A 292 20.07 1.18 7.67
C PHE A 292 21.00 2.38 7.66
N PRO A 293 22.31 2.20 7.40
CA PRO A 293 23.31 3.23 7.59
C PRO A 293 23.13 4.37 6.58
N ARG A 294 23.41 5.60 7.02
CA ARG A 294 23.47 6.75 6.12
C ARG A 294 24.66 6.70 5.17
N GLN A 295 25.73 6.01 5.59
CA GLN A 295 26.93 5.73 4.80
C GLN A 295 27.28 4.25 4.99
N LEU A 296 27.41 3.51 3.91
CA LEU A 296 27.77 2.11 3.90
C LEU A 296 29.23 1.94 3.49
N ARG A 297 30.03 1.39 4.40
CA ARG A 297 31.45 1.05 4.18
C ARG A 297 31.64 -0.35 3.61
#